data_ea502da2aa106793f0e1b7f8d85f6ef0
#
_entry.id   ea502da2aa106793f0e1b7f8d85f6ef0
#
_cell.length_a   1.000
_cell.length_b   1.000
_cell.length_c   1.000
_cell.angle_alpha   90.00
_cell.angle_beta   90.00
_cell.angle_gamma   90.00
#
_symmetry.space_group_name_H-M   'P 1'
#
loop_
_entity.id
_entity.type
_entity.pdbx_description
1 polymer ?
#
loop_
_entity_poly.entity_id
_entity_poly.type
_entity_poly.pdbx_seq_one_letter_code
_entity_poly.pdbx_strand_id
1 'polypeptide(L)'
;RENDIVNGVVQRMENRNVYIDLGRAEAILMPNEQIPGEVYQHHDRIKTYIVEVKKTNKGPQIMVSRTHPGLLKRLFELEVPEIHDGLVEIKSVAREPGMRSKISVYTKDENIDPVGACVGQKGMRVQTIVNELRGEKIDIVKYSSNPEQYVANALSPAKVLMAVADENEKICRVV
;
A
#
# COMPACT_ATOMS: atom_id res chain seq x y z
N ARG A 1 0.27 -8.45 -16.37
CA ARG A 1 1.56 -8.68 -15.73
C ARG A 1 1.38 -8.72 -14.22
N GLU A 2 1.69 -9.85 -13.62
CA GLU A 2 1.53 -10.05 -12.18
C GLU A 2 2.40 -9.08 -11.38
N ASN A 3 1.96 -8.79 -10.15
CA ASN A 3 2.66 -7.91 -9.22
C ASN A 3 2.78 -6.46 -9.69
N ASP A 4 1.94 -6.06 -10.60
CA ASP A 4 1.91 -4.68 -11.11
C ASP A 4 0.58 -4.02 -10.75
N ILE A 5 0.54 -2.69 -10.85
CA ILE A 5 -0.66 -1.91 -10.61
C ILE A 5 -1.30 -1.57 -11.96
N VAL A 6 -2.62 -1.62 -12.01
CA VAL A 6 -3.37 -1.26 -13.21
C VAL A 6 -4.51 -0.32 -12.88
N ASN A 7 -4.80 0.58 -13.81
CA ASN A 7 -5.97 1.44 -13.75
C ASN A 7 -7.11 0.77 -14.50
N GLY A 8 -8.29 0.81 -13.93
CA GLY A 8 -9.45 0.25 -14.57
C GLY A 8 -10.72 1.01 -14.24
N VAL A 9 -11.77 0.68 -14.97
CA VAL A 9 -13.09 1.30 -14.79
C VAL A 9 -14.07 0.22 -14.35
N VAL A 10 -14.80 0.49 -13.27
CA VAL A 10 -15.80 -0.46 -12.76
C VAL A 10 -16.93 -0.60 -13.78
N GLN A 11 -17.16 -1.83 -14.24
CA GLN A 11 -18.20 -2.15 -15.22
C GLN A 11 -19.51 -2.58 -14.58
N ARG A 12 -19.41 -3.57 -13.68
CA ARG A 12 -20.58 -4.15 -13.04
C ARG A 12 -20.18 -4.90 -11.78
N MET A 13 -21.18 -5.25 -10.99
CA MET A 13 -21.02 -6.15 -9.86
C MET A 13 -21.97 -7.33 -10.04
N GLU A 14 -21.47 -8.56 -9.97
CA GLU A 14 -22.25 -9.79 -10.05
C GLU A 14 -21.73 -10.77 -8.99
N ASN A 15 -22.64 -11.36 -8.21
CA ASN A 15 -22.28 -12.33 -7.17
C ASN A 15 -21.20 -11.80 -6.22
N ARG A 16 -21.28 -10.51 -5.88
CA ARG A 16 -20.32 -9.77 -5.04
C ARG A 16 -18.95 -9.56 -5.69
N ASN A 17 -18.71 -10.07 -6.88
CA ASN A 17 -17.50 -9.77 -7.63
C ASN A 17 -17.66 -8.46 -8.37
N VAL A 18 -16.62 -7.63 -8.34
CA VAL A 18 -16.57 -6.39 -9.11
C VAL A 18 -15.78 -6.67 -10.40
N TYR A 19 -16.38 -6.37 -11.53
CA TYR A 19 -15.74 -6.54 -12.83
C TYR A 19 -15.21 -5.21 -13.32
N ILE A 20 -13.95 -5.19 -13.69
CA ILE A 20 -13.20 -3.97 -14.00
C ILE A 20 -12.66 -4.06 -15.43
N ASP A 21 -12.97 -3.04 -16.23
CA ASP A 21 -12.48 -2.94 -17.60
C ASP A 21 -11.09 -2.31 -17.60
N LEU A 22 -10.11 -3.04 -18.10
CA LEU A 22 -8.72 -2.58 -18.22
C LEU A 22 -8.40 -2.10 -19.64
N GLY A 23 -9.38 -2.04 -20.51
CA GLY A 23 -9.22 -1.67 -21.90
C GLY A 23 -8.99 -2.85 -22.83
N ARG A 24 -8.04 -3.71 -22.53
CA ARG A 24 -7.71 -4.90 -23.33
C ARG A 24 -8.22 -6.20 -22.73
N ALA A 25 -8.56 -6.17 -21.45
CA ALA A 25 -9.01 -7.35 -20.72
C ALA A 25 -9.92 -6.91 -19.59
N GLU A 26 -10.65 -7.86 -19.03
CA GLU A 26 -11.50 -7.64 -17.86
C GLU A 26 -10.83 -8.23 -16.64
N ALA A 27 -10.80 -7.47 -15.56
CA ALA A 27 -10.29 -7.93 -14.28
C ALA A 27 -11.44 -8.23 -13.33
N ILE A 28 -11.19 -9.14 -12.39
CA ILE A 28 -12.17 -9.53 -11.37
C ILE A 28 -11.61 -9.18 -10.00
N LEU A 29 -12.38 -8.38 -9.24
CA LEU A 29 -12.09 -8.04 -7.87
C LEU A 29 -13.05 -8.83 -6.98
N MET A 30 -12.55 -9.93 -6.42
CA MET A 30 -13.35 -10.84 -5.59
C MET A 30 -13.65 -10.24 -4.22
N PRO A 31 -14.70 -10.70 -3.53
CA PRO A 31 -15.11 -10.11 -2.23
C PRO A 31 -14.00 -10.04 -1.19
N ASN A 32 -13.16 -11.07 -1.09
CA ASN A 32 -12.04 -11.09 -0.14
C ASN A 32 -10.89 -10.17 -0.53
N GLU A 33 -10.90 -9.64 -1.74
CA GLU A 33 -9.90 -8.70 -2.25
C GLU A 33 -10.42 -7.26 -2.31
N GLN A 34 -11.66 -7.05 -1.90
CA GLN A 34 -12.28 -5.73 -1.82
C GLN A 34 -12.00 -5.11 -0.46
N ILE A 35 -11.77 -3.78 -0.44
CA ILE A 35 -11.58 -3.07 0.82
C ILE A 35 -12.92 -3.04 1.58
N PRO A 36 -12.97 -3.49 2.84
CA PRO A 36 -14.20 -3.46 3.62
C PRO A 36 -14.78 -2.05 3.70
N GLY A 37 -16.07 -1.94 3.42
CA GLY A 37 -16.77 -0.66 3.46
C GLY A 37 -16.63 0.20 2.22
N GLU A 38 -15.77 -0.18 1.27
CA GLU A 38 -15.61 0.55 0.02
C GLU A 38 -16.75 0.21 -0.94
N VAL A 39 -17.34 1.23 -1.54
CA VAL A 39 -18.43 1.07 -2.50
C VAL A 39 -17.90 1.27 -3.90
N TYR A 40 -18.17 0.33 -4.79
CA TYR A 40 -17.73 0.37 -6.19
C TYR A 40 -18.94 0.67 -7.07
N GLN A 41 -18.93 1.84 -7.70
CA GLN A 41 -20.01 2.27 -8.56
C GLN A 41 -19.62 2.15 -10.02
N HIS A 42 -20.60 1.93 -10.87
CA HIS A 42 -20.40 1.88 -12.33
C HIS A 42 -19.68 3.15 -12.81
N HIS A 43 -18.67 2.97 -13.63
CA HIS A 43 -17.79 4.01 -14.18
C HIS A 43 -16.76 4.57 -13.18
N ASP A 44 -16.68 4.09 -11.95
CA ASP A 44 -15.60 4.48 -11.05
C ASP A 44 -14.25 4.06 -11.63
N ARG A 45 -13.28 4.96 -11.55
CA ARG A 45 -11.91 4.65 -11.92
C ARG A 45 -11.16 4.27 -10.66
N ILE A 46 -10.55 3.08 -10.67
CA ILE A 46 -9.81 2.58 -9.51
C ILE A 46 -8.48 1.99 -9.95
N LYS A 47 -7.53 2.02 -9.02
CA LYS A 47 -6.25 1.33 -9.18
C LYS A 47 -6.31 0.02 -8.43
N THR A 48 -5.81 -1.04 -9.06
CA THR A 48 -5.79 -2.37 -8.48
C THR A 48 -4.42 -3.01 -8.68
N TYR A 49 -4.14 -3.99 -7.85
CA TYR A 49 -2.89 -4.75 -7.89
C TYR A 49 -3.18 -6.11 -8.51
N ILE A 50 -2.41 -6.48 -9.54
CA ILE A 50 -2.61 -7.76 -10.22
C ILE A 50 -2.00 -8.88 -9.38
N VAL A 51 -2.86 -9.77 -8.89
CA VAL A 51 -2.45 -10.92 -8.07
C VAL A 51 -2.12 -12.11 -8.96
N GLU A 52 -2.96 -12.37 -9.96
CA GLU A 52 -2.84 -13.55 -10.80
C GLU A 52 -3.43 -13.28 -12.18
N VAL A 53 -2.82 -13.86 -13.20
CA VAL A 53 -3.36 -13.85 -14.57
C VAL A 53 -3.60 -15.30 -14.97
N LYS A 54 -4.85 -15.65 -15.21
CA LYS A 54 -5.25 -16.99 -15.67
C LYS A 54 -5.58 -16.95 -17.14
N LYS A 55 -5.10 -17.95 -17.89
CA LYS A 55 -5.49 -18.13 -19.28
C LYS A 55 -6.72 -19.03 -19.32
N THR A 56 -7.79 -18.54 -19.95
CA THR A 56 -9.02 -19.31 -20.14
C THR A 56 -9.33 -19.42 -21.61
N ASN A 57 -10.30 -20.29 -21.94
CA ASN A 57 -10.76 -20.47 -23.33
C ASN A 57 -11.37 -19.18 -23.92
N LYS A 58 -11.79 -18.26 -23.06
CA LYS A 58 -12.38 -16.98 -23.45
C LYS A 58 -11.36 -15.84 -23.42
N GLY A 59 -10.09 -16.12 -23.22
CA GLY A 59 -9.03 -15.13 -23.12
C GLY A 59 -8.46 -15.04 -21.69
N PRO A 60 -7.54 -14.09 -21.44
CA PRO A 60 -6.94 -13.94 -20.13
C PRO A 60 -7.95 -13.42 -19.11
N GLN A 61 -7.94 -14.04 -17.92
CA GLN A 61 -8.72 -13.60 -16.79
C GLN A 61 -7.74 -13.04 -15.75
N ILE A 62 -7.92 -11.79 -15.38
CA ILE A 62 -7.01 -11.08 -14.49
C ILE A 62 -7.66 -10.96 -13.12
N MET A 63 -6.99 -11.52 -12.10
CA MET A 63 -7.43 -11.41 -10.71
C MET A 63 -6.69 -10.26 -10.05
N VAL A 64 -7.44 -9.31 -9.49
CA VAL A 64 -6.86 -8.11 -8.88
C VAL A 64 -7.27 -7.96 -7.43
N SER A 65 -6.54 -7.12 -6.70
CA SER A 65 -6.77 -6.87 -5.28
C SER A 65 -6.66 -5.39 -4.96
N ARG A 66 -7.47 -4.95 -3.99
CA ARG A 66 -7.33 -3.64 -3.36
C ARG A 66 -6.89 -3.77 -1.90
N THR A 67 -6.75 -4.99 -1.39
CA THR A 67 -6.33 -5.25 -0.01
C THR A 67 -4.87 -5.66 0.11
N HIS A 68 -4.25 -6.06 -0.98
CA HIS A 68 -2.89 -6.55 -0.98
C HIS A 68 -1.88 -5.47 -0.56
N PRO A 69 -0.92 -5.77 0.33
CA PRO A 69 0.11 -4.80 0.69
C PRO A 69 0.90 -4.26 -0.49
N GLY A 70 1.06 -5.05 -1.54
CA GLY A 70 1.72 -4.64 -2.78
C GLY A 70 1.07 -3.47 -3.48
N LEU A 71 -0.24 -3.30 -3.33
CA LEU A 71 -0.93 -2.13 -3.89
C LEU A 71 -0.39 -0.84 -3.28
N LEU A 72 -0.26 -0.79 -1.96
CA LEU A 72 0.26 0.37 -1.26
C LEU A 72 1.70 0.67 -1.68
N LYS A 73 2.52 -0.37 -1.75
CA LYS A 73 3.91 -0.25 -2.17
C LYS A 73 4.02 0.33 -3.59
N ARG A 74 3.21 -0.16 -4.52
CA ARG A 74 3.22 0.32 -5.91
C ARG A 74 2.68 1.73 -6.03
N LEU A 75 1.69 2.10 -5.22
CA LEU A 75 1.17 3.48 -5.20
C LEU A 75 2.27 4.46 -4.78
N PHE A 76 3.08 4.10 -3.78
CA PHE A 76 4.20 4.93 -3.38
C PHE A 76 5.28 5.01 -4.46
N GLU A 77 5.55 3.92 -5.17
CA GLU A 77 6.49 3.96 -6.30
C GLU A 77 6.05 4.94 -7.39
N LEU A 78 4.75 4.98 -7.67
CA LEU A 78 4.20 5.89 -8.67
C LEU A 78 4.26 7.36 -8.23
N GLU A 79 4.02 7.61 -6.94
CA GLU A 79 3.89 8.96 -6.42
C GLU A 79 5.21 9.56 -5.97
N VAL A 80 6.18 8.73 -5.57
CA VAL A 80 7.45 9.17 -4.99
C VAL A 80 8.61 8.84 -5.95
N PRO A 81 9.15 9.83 -6.68
CA PRO A 81 10.24 9.58 -7.62
C PRO A 81 11.46 8.95 -6.97
N GLU A 82 11.78 9.32 -5.74
CA GLU A 82 12.93 8.78 -5.01
C GLU A 82 12.81 7.27 -4.79
N ILE A 83 11.59 6.75 -4.63
CA ILE A 83 11.35 5.29 -4.53
C ILE A 83 11.51 4.64 -5.90
N HIS A 84 10.92 5.25 -6.92
CA HIS A 84 11.02 4.75 -8.30
C HIS A 84 12.49 4.64 -8.74
N ASP A 85 13.30 5.63 -8.38
CA ASP A 85 14.72 5.69 -8.76
C ASP A 85 15.64 4.84 -7.87
N GLY A 86 15.08 4.20 -6.84
CA GLY A 86 15.84 3.34 -5.93
C GLY A 86 16.62 4.07 -4.85
N LEU A 87 16.41 5.38 -4.69
CA LEU A 87 17.08 6.18 -3.66
C LEU A 87 16.48 5.98 -2.29
N VAL A 88 15.19 5.68 -2.24
CA VAL A 88 14.44 5.37 -1.02
C VAL A 88 13.82 4.00 -1.20
N GLU A 89 13.90 3.16 -0.17
CA GLU A 89 13.33 1.82 -0.18
C GLU A 89 12.21 1.69 0.84
N ILE A 90 11.14 0.97 0.47
CA ILE A 90 10.12 0.55 1.42
C ILE A 90 10.58 -0.78 2.00
N LYS A 91 10.87 -0.80 3.30
CA LYS A 91 11.36 -2.00 3.99
C LYS A 91 10.24 -2.93 4.44
N SER A 92 9.12 -2.38 4.87
CA SER A 92 7.99 -3.19 5.29
C SER A 92 6.69 -2.43 5.14
N VAL A 93 5.60 -3.19 5.02
CA VAL A 93 4.24 -2.66 4.95
C VAL A 93 3.38 -3.47 5.92
N ALA A 94 2.71 -2.78 6.83
CA ALA A 94 1.69 -3.37 7.69
C ALA A 94 0.38 -2.69 7.32
N ARG A 95 -0.57 -3.44 6.79
CA ARG A 95 -1.79 -2.86 6.23
C ARG A 95 -3.05 -3.49 6.80
N GLU A 96 -3.96 -2.61 7.29
CA GLU A 96 -5.35 -2.95 7.57
C GLU A 96 -6.20 -2.24 6.51
N PRO A 97 -6.61 -2.95 5.47
CA PRO A 97 -7.32 -2.31 4.35
C PRO A 97 -8.57 -1.55 4.79
N GLY A 98 -8.69 -0.32 4.30
CA GLY A 98 -9.81 0.56 4.64
C GLY A 98 -9.71 1.25 5.98
N MET A 99 -8.78 0.86 6.82
CA MET A 99 -8.59 1.40 8.17
C MET A 99 -7.34 2.26 8.24
N ARG A 100 -6.21 1.64 8.35
CA ARG A 100 -4.92 2.32 8.42
C ARG A 100 -3.79 1.39 8.00
N SER A 101 -2.70 2.01 7.57
CA SER A 101 -1.50 1.30 7.16
C SER A 101 -0.28 2.01 7.69
N LYS A 102 0.80 1.26 7.82
CA LYS A 102 2.08 1.79 8.24
C LYS A 102 3.16 1.25 7.32
N ILE A 103 4.00 2.14 6.80
CA ILE A 103 5.15 1.71 6.00
C ILE A 103 6.44 2.18 6.68
N SER A 104 7.48 1.38 6.54
CA SER A 104 8.81 1.78 6.95
C SER A 104 9.68 2.01 5.73
N VAL A 105 10.41 3.12 5.74
CA VAL A 105 11.22 3.55 4.60
C VAL A 105 12.67 3.76 5.01
N TYR A 106 13.58 3.57 4.05
CA TYR A 106 15.01 3.61 4.29
C TYR A 106 15.74 4.23 3.11
N THR A 107 16.83 4.90 3.38
CA THR A 107 17.77 5.35 2.36
C THR A 107 19.22 5.17 2.84
N LYS A 108 20.11 4.89 1.90
CA LYS A 108 21.55 4.87 2.18
C LYS A 108 22.17 6.25 2.09
N ASP A 109 21.46 7.21 1.51
CA ASP A 109 21.94 8.57 1.30
C ASP A 109 21.55 9.44 2.51
N GLU A 110 22.54 9.89 3.27
CA GLU A 110 22.34 10.73 4.44
C GLU A 110 21.73 12.09 4.12
N ASN A 111 21.82 12.52 2.86
CA ASN A 111 21.25 13.80 2.42
C ASN A 111 19.78 13.70 2.05
N ILE A 112 19.22 12.50 2.05
CA ILE A 112 17.80 12.27 1.73
C ILE A 112 17.05 11.95 3.01
N ASP A 113 15.93 12.65 3.24
CA ASP A 113 14.98 12.32 4.26
C ASP A 113 13.95 11.35 3.67
N PRO A 114 14.01 10.03 4.00
CA PRO A 114 13.11 9.07 3.37
C PRO A 114 11.65 9.29 3.75
N VAL A 115 11.39 9.70 4.98
CA VAL A 115 10.02 9.98 5.43
C VAL A 115 9.49 11.23 4.73
N GLY A 116 10.27 12.30 4.73
CA GLY A 116 9.88 13.54 4.05
C GLY A 116 9.63 13.36 2.56
N ALA A 117 10.44 12.52 1.89
CA ALA A 117 10.27 12.23 0.48
C ALA A 117 8.91 11.55 0.21
N CYS A 118 8.50 10.64 1.08
CA CYS A 118 7.23 9.92 0.93
C CYS A 118 6.01 10.76 1.31
N VAL A 119 6.14 11.60 2.33
CA VAL A 119 5.06 12.51 2.75
C VAL A 119 4.85 13.59 1.69
N GLY A 120 5.93 14.14 1.17
CA GLY A 120 5.88 15.21 0.20
C GLY A 120 5.63 16.57 0.82
N GLN A 121 5.69 17.60 -0.01
CA GLN A 121 5.48 18.98 0.44
C GLN A 121 4.05 19.14 0.94
N LYS A 122 3.90 19.60 2.18
CA LYS A 122 2.58 19.78 2.84
C LYS A 122 1.75 18.50 2.88
N GLY A 123 2.41 17.32 2.85
CA GLY A 123 1.72 16.04 2.85
C GLY A 123 1.03 15.68 1.54
N MET A 124 1.35 16.34 0.44
CA MET A 124 0.63 16.16 -0.83
C MET A 124 0.81 14.78 -1.43
N ARG A 125 1.99 14.18 -1.32
CA ARG A 125 2.24 12.86 -1.90
C ARG A 125 1.45 11.77 -1.17
N VAL A 126 1.54 11.76 0.16
CA VAL A 126 0.80 10.78 0.96
C VAL A 126 -0.70 11.00 0.86
N GLN A 127 -1.15 12.26 0.76
CA GLN A 127 -2.57 12.57 0.63
C GLN A 127 -3.15 12.03 -0.69
N THR A 128 -2.39 12.09 -1.77
CA THR A 128 -2.82 11.51 -3.05
C THR A 128 -3.11 10.01 -2.90
N ILE A 129 -2.25 9.31 -2.16
CA ILE A 129 -2.44 7.86 -1.93
C ILE A 129 -3.61 7.60 -1.00
N VAL A 130 -3.75 8.39 0.07
CA VAL A 130 -4.89 8.32 0.98
C VAL A 130 -6.21 8.49 0.21
N ASN A 131 -6.24 9.45 -0.71
CA ASN A 131 -7.42 9.71 -1.52
C ASN A 131 -7.75 8.54 -2.46
N GLU A 132 -6.73 7.92 -3.07
CA GLU A 132 -6.93 6.75 -3.92
C GLU A 132 -7.52 5.57 -3.13
N LEU A 133 -7.10 5.42 -1.90
CA LEU A 133 -7.59 4.37 -1.00
C LEU A 133 -8.82 4.81 -0.20
N ARG A 134 -9.40 5.95 -0.58
CA ARG A 134 -10.68 6.48 -0.07
C ARG A 134 -10.68 6.69 1.45
N GLY A 135 -9.57 7.22 1.96
CA GLY A 135 -9.47 7.62 3.37
C GLY A 135 -8.74 6.65 4.27
N GLU A 136 -8.11 5.62 3.73
CA GLU A 136 -7.24 4.76 4.53
C GLU A 136 -6.08 5.59 5.08
N LYS A 137 -5.91 5.61 6.40
CA LYS A 137 -4.83 6.37 7.03
C LYS A 137 -3.49 5.71 6.79
N ILE A 138 -2.48 6.50 6.47
CA ILE A 138 -1.14 5.98 6.16
C ILE A 138 -0.12 6.68 7.04
N ASP A 139 0.59 5.91 7.84
CA ASP A 139 1.70 6.37 8.65
C ASP A 139 3.01 5.94 8.02
N ILE A 140 3.95 6.87 7.90
CA ILE A 140 5.25 6.61 7.31
C ILE A 140 6.30 6.76 8.41
N VAL A 141 7.10 5.72 8.62
CA VAL A 141 8.13 5.71 9.66
C VAL A 141 9.48 5.40 9.05
N LYS A 142 10.53 5.88 9.70
CA LYS A 142 11.90 5.61 9.28
C LYS A 142 12.31 4.23 9.76
N TYR A 143 12.80 3.39 8.84
CA TYR A 143 13.38 2.10 9.19
C TYR A 143 14.69 2.29 9.93
N SER A 144 14.94 1.47 10.93
CA SER A 144 16.20 1.42 11.67
C SER A 144 16.60 -0.04 11.87
N SER A 145 17.90 -0.32 11.77
CA SER A 145 18.45 -1.62 12.11
C SER A 145 18.45 -1.88 13.62
N ASN A 146 18.27 -0.83 14.42
CA ASN A 146 18.13 -0.94 15.89
C ASN A 146 16.65 -1.20 16.20
N PRO A 147 16.28 -2.38 16.78
CA PRO A 147 14.88 -2.71 17.04
C PRO A 147 14.17 -1.70 17.95
N GLU A 148 14.86 -1.20 18.98
CA GLU A 148 14.29 -0.22 19.90
C GLU A 148 14.01 1.11 19.22
N GLN A 149 14.95 1.58 18.42
CA GLN A 149 14.78 2.82 17.64
C GLN A 149 13.66 2.68 16.61
N TYR A 150 13.57 1.52 15.97
CA TYR A 150 12.51 1.26 15.01
C TYR A 150 11.13 1.33 15.66
N VAL A 151 10.97 0.69 16.84
CA VAL A 151 9.70 0.71 17.57
C VAL A 151 9.35 2.14 17.96
N ALA A 152 10.31 2.91 18.45
CA ALA A 152 10.10 4.32 18.79
C ALA A 152 9.64 5.13 17.58
N ASN A 153 10.27 4.93 16.41
CA ASN A 153 9.88 5.59 15.17
C ASN A 153 8.46 5.19 14.74
N ALA A 154 8.14 3.90 14.86
CA ALA A 154 6.84 3.37 14.45
C ALA A 154 5.68 3.87 15.32
N LEU A 155 5.96 4.23 16.56
CA LEU A 155 4.96 4.72 17.52
C LEU A 155 4.85 6.24 17.54
N SER A 156 5.70 6.95 16.79
CA SER A 156 5.58 8.40 16.63
C SER A 156 4.31 8.75 15.83
N PRO A 157 3.51 9.77 16.23
CA PRO A 157 3.72 10.69 17.37
C PRO A 157 3.28 10.14 18.75
N ALA A 158 2.96 8.87 18.86
CA ALA A 158 2.57 8.29 20.13
C ALA A 158 3.69 8.42 21.15
N LYS A 159 3.31 8.60 22.41
CA LYS A 159 4.28 8.77 23.49
C LYS A 159 4.90 7.43 23.84
N VAL A 160 6.22 7.33 23.70
CA VAL A 160 6.99 6.14 24.06
C VAL A 160 7.70 6.41 25.36
N LEU A 161 7.35 5.66 26.41
CA LEU A 161 7.98 5.77 27.74
C LEU A 161 9.20 4.84 27.85
N MET A 162 9.08 3.64 27.35
CA MET A 162 10.14 2.66 27.35
C MET A 162 9.91 1.65 26.23
N ALA A 163 10.97 1.28 25.53
CA ALA A 163 10.93 0.23 24.52
C ALA A 163 12.00 -0.80 24.85
N VAL A 164 11.62 -2.07 24.93
CA VAL A 164 12.53 -3.18 25.20
C VAL A 164 12.42 -4.18 24.05
N ALA A 165 13.54 -4.45 23.39
CA ALA A 165 13.60 -5.42 22.31
C ALA A 165 13.79 -6.82 22.85
N ASP A 166 12.98 -7.76 22.36
CA ASP A 166 13.17 -9.18 22.57
C ASP A 166 13.73 -9.78 21.27
N GLU A 167 15.04 -10.00 21.27
CA GLU A 167 15.73 -10.48 20.07
C GLU A 167 15.29 -11.88 19.64
N ASN A 168 14.90 -12.74 20.58
CA ASN A 168 14.50 -14.11 20.28
C ASN A 168 13.18 -14.15 19.51
N GLU A 169 12.25 -13.29 19.87
CA GLU A 169 10.92 -13.22 19.28
C GLU A 169 10.77 -12.05 18.33
N LYS A 170 11.76 -11.17 18.27
CA LYS A 170 11.74 -9.93 17.49
C LYS A 170 10.54 -9.04 17.83
N ILE A 171 10.13 -9.07 19.07
CA ILE A 171 9.01 -8.29 19.59
C ILE A 171 9.56 -7.20 20.50
N CYS A 172 8.97 -6.00 20.40
CA CYS A 172 9.27 -4.91 21.29
C CYS A 172 8.07 -4.62 22.19
N ARG A 173 8.35 -4.36 23.47
CA ARG A 173 7.34 -3.93 24.42
C ARG A 173 7.45 -2.42 24.64
N VAL A 174 6.28 -1.76 24.74
CA VAL A 174 6.21 -0.33 24.99
C VAL A 174 5.51 -0.11 26.33
N VAL A 175 6.12 0.69 27.17
CA VAL A 175 5.59 1.01 28.50
C VAL A 175 5.36 2.51 28.60
#